data_fc0c0d8f731ea80091f106928bf01796
#
_entry.id   fc0c0d8f731ea80091f106928bf01796
#
_cell.length_a   1.000
_cell.length_b   1.000
_cell.length_c   1.000
_cell.angle_alpha   90.00
_cell.angle_beta   90.00
_cell.angle_gamma   90.00
#
_symmetry.space_group_name_H-M   'P 1'
#
loop_
_entity.id
_entity.type
_entity.pdbx_description
1 polymer ?
#
loop_
_entity_poly.entity_id
_entity_poly.type
_entity_poly.pdbx_seq_one_letter_code
_entity_poly.pdbx_strand_id
1 'polypeptide(L)'
;MKRRLAALLCALALSLSLAGCWSSDVSDEGNDFWEEPPEQEEDNSPLTPITSFALPYLQGVTLDPLTCPDGMQQVLGTLLYEGLFALDESFAPQNVLCSRYERSDDGTSYTFYLRDDASFSDGSALTANDALATLRRAQQSERYSARFANVSSMRASGGALIITLSRADSAFPALLDIPIVKAGSEKSTVPLGTGPYLFVTDGDGAFLKRSADWHGGTLPFERIELRAAKDTDTAAYLFSSREVHLLLSDLTSGTGDLRSAEIQ
;
A
#
# COMPACT_ATOMS: atom_id res chain seq x y z
N MET A 1 3.13 -49.59 -22.76
CA MET A 1 2.11 -50.27 -21.98
C MET A 1 2.57 -50.72 -20.58
N LYS A 2 3.87 -50.91 -20.29
CA LYS A 2 4.35 -51.43 -18.98
C LYS A 2 4.33 -50.41 -17.81
N ARG A 3 4.26 -49.09 -18.06
CA ARG A 3 4.23 -48.05 -17.00
C ARG A 3 2.83 -47.73 -16.45
N ARG A 4 1.76 -48.12 -17.16
CA ARG A 4 0.38 -47.94 -16.69
C ARG A 4 -0.11 -49.07 -15.81
N LEU A 5 0.51 -50.26 -15.90
CA LEU A 5 0.16 -51.43 -15.08
C LEU A 5 0.75 -51.32 -13.66
N ALA A 6 1.89 -50.65 -13.49
CA ALA A 6 2.51 -50.43 -12.17
C ALA A 6 1.75 -49.42 -11.30
N ALA A 7 1.11 -48.42 -11.90
CA ALA A 7 0.30 -47.42 -11.17
C ALA A 7 -1.03 -48.02 -10.66
N LEU A 8 -1.60 -48.97 -11.34
CA LEU A 8 -2.83 -49.64 -10.92
C LEU A 8 -2.61 -50.64 -9.77
N LEU A 9 -1.44 -51.25 -9.69
CA LEU A 9 -1.10 -52.21 -8.61
C LEU A 9 -0.75 -51.47 -7.30
N CYS A 10 -0.21 -50.25 -7.34
CA CYS A 10 0.01 -49.43 -6.14
C CYS A 10 -1.27 -48.85 -5.55
N ALA A 11 -2.30 -48.57 -6.37
CA ALA A 11 -3.58 -48.08 -5.89
C ALA A 11 -4.40 -49.17 -5.20
N LEU A 12 -4.20 -50.44 -5.57
CA LEU A 12 -4.92 -51.59 -4.96
C LEU A 12 -4.27 -52.02 -3.63
N ALA A 13 -3.01 -51.75 -3.40
CA ALA A 13 -2.30 -52.09 -2.16
C ALA A 13 -2.60 -51.11 -0.98
N LEU A 14 -3.08 -49.91 -1.28
CA LEU A 14 -3.40 -48.89 -0.26
C LEU A 14 -4.85 -49.00 0.26
N SER A 15 -5.69 -49.80 -0.35
CA SER A 15 -7.09 -49.98 0.06
C SER A 15 -7.36 -51.17 1.00
N LEU A 16 -6.34 -51.99 1.34
CA LEU A 16 -6.51 -53.18 2.21
C LEU A 16 -5.92 -53.03 3.62
N SER A 17 -5.46 -51.87 4.04
CA SER A 17 -4.83 -51.66 5.36
C SER A 17 -5.70 -50.92 6.39
N LEU A 18 -7.01 -50.79 6.18
CA LEU A 18 -7.93 -50.09 7.10
C LEU A 18 -9.03 -51.02 7.66
N ALA A 19 -8.75 -52.31 7.82
CA ALA A 19 -9.65 -53.23 8.54
C ALA A 19 -8.86 -53.92 9.66
N GLY A 20 -8.72 -53.26 10.78
CA GLY A 20 -8.16 -53.77 12.01
C GLY A 20 -9.02 -53.31 13.17
N CYS A 21 -10.13 -54.02 13.41
CA CYS A 21 -10.84 -53.92 14.68
C CYS A 21 -9.95 -54.39 15.81
N TRP A 22 -9.74 -53.60 16.81
CA TRP A 22 -9.41 -54.06 18.15
C TRP A 22 -10.32 -53.36 19.14
N SER A 23 -11.23 -54.15 19.68
CA SER A 23 -11.95 -53.83 20.88
C SER A 23 -11.05 -54.10 22.08
N SER A 24 -10.81 -53.09 22.88
CA SER A 24 -10.43 -53.26 24.29
C SER A 24 -11.17 -52.24 25.10
N ASP A 25 -12.09 -52.72 25.91
CA ASP A 25 -12.75 -52.00 26.97
C ASP A 25 -11.68 -51.44 27.93
N VAL A 26 -11.55 -50.13 27.95
CA VAL A 26 -10.94 -49.42 29.09
C VAL A 26 -11.94 -48.33 29.44
N SER A 27 -12.62 -48.55 30.54
CA SER A 27 -13.33 -47.50 31.28
C SER A 27 -12.32 -46.50 31.79
N ASP A 28 -12.32 -45.30 31.23
CA ASP A 28 -11.64 -44.12 31.79
C ASP A 28 -12.64 -43.00 31.96
N GLU A 29 -12.96 -42.76 33.23
CA GLU A 29 -13.75 -41.60 33.63
C GLU A 29 -12.86 -40.34 33.52
N GLY A 30 -13.35 -39.36 32.79
CA GLY A 30 -12.94 -37.97 33.03
C GLY A 30 -11.98 -37.35 32.06
N ASN A 31 -12.53 -36.66 31.10
CA ASN A 31 -12.22 -35.25 30.76
C ASN A 31 -12.84 -34.90 29.41
N ASP A 32 -14.13 -34.69 29.39
CA ASP A 32 -14.77 -33.88 28.34
C ASP A 32 -14.37 -32.41 28.53
N PHE A 33 -13.21 -32.03 28.00
CA PHE A 33 -12.73 -30.63 28.01
C PHE A 33 -12.56 -30.03 26.60
N TRP A 34 -13.15 -30.65 25.60
CA TRP A 34 -13.22 -30.08 24.25
C TRP A 34 -14.71 -29.99 23.86
N GLU A 35 -15.43 -29.00 24.42
CA GLU A 35 -16.63 -28.52 23.79
C GLU A 35 -16.22 -28.01 22.40
N GLU A 36 -16.72 -28.63 21.35
CA GLU A 36 -16.63 -28.06 19.99
C GLU A 36 -17.20 -26.64 20.06
N PRO A 37 -16.50 -25.63 19.53
CA PRO A 37 -17.07 -24.28 19.46
C PRO A 37 -18.44 -24.39 18.76
N PRO A 38 -19.47 -23.70 19.23
CA PRO A 38 -20.76 -23.70 18.55
C PRO A 38 -20.53 -23.32 17.08
N GLU A 39 -21.12 -24.13 16.17
CA GLU A 39 -21.14 -23.80 14.74
C GLU A 39 -21.64 -22.37 14.61
N GLN A 40 -20.76 -21.47 14.18
CA GLN A 40 -21.14 -20.10 13.90
C GLN A 40 -22.06 -20.17 12.68
N GLU A 41 -23.32 -19.82 12.86
CA GLU A 41 -24.22 -19.59 11.73
C GLU A 41 -23.57 -18.52 10.85
N GLU A 42 -23.15 -18.92 9.66
CA GLU A 42 -22.68 -17.97 8.64
C GLU A 42 -23.82 -16.99 8.38
N ASP A 43 -23.62 -15.74 8.78
CA ASP A 43 -24.55 -14.65 8.46
C ASP A 43 -24.55 -14.41 6.95
N ASN A 44 -25.40 -15.13 6.24
CA ASN A 44 -25.63 -14.99 4.81
C ASN A 44 -26.55 -13.82 4.48
N SER A 45 -26.69 -12.85 5.38
CA SER A 45 -27.40 -11.59 5.09
C SER A 45 -26.75 -10.90 3.90
N PRO A 46 -27.54 -10.41 2.93
CA PRO A 46 -26.97 -9.70 1.79
C PRO A 46 -26.19 -8.49 2.32
N LEU A 47 -24.91 -8.43 1.96
CA LEU A 47 -24.02 -7.34 2.33
C LEU A 47 -24.67 -6.01 1.92
N THR A 48 -24.98 -5.17 2.90
CA THR A 48 -25.48 -3.82 2.64
C THR A 48 -24.35 -3.05 1.94
N PRO A 49 -24.59 -2.46 0.76
CA PRO A 49 -23.56 -1.69 0.08
C PRO A 49 -23.02 -0.60 1.01
N ILE A 50 -21.70 -0.52 1.12
CA ILE A 50 -21.06 0.57 1.87
C ILE A 50 -21.30 1.86 1.09
N THR A 51 -22.19 2.71 1.61
CA THR A 51 -22.54 4.01 1.02
C THR A 51 -21.60 5.12 1.46
N SER A 52 -20.88 4.91 2.56
CA SER A 52 -19.87 5.84 3.08
C SER A 52 -18.64 5.05 3.51
N PHE A 53 -17.46 5.57 3.20
CA PHE A 53 -16.19 4.97 3.60
C PHE A 53 -15.44 5.93 4.51
N ALA A 54 -14.92 5.41 5.61
CA ALA A 54 -14.21 6.19 6.61
C ALA A 54 -12.85 5.54 6.94
N LEU A 55 -11.83 6.38 7.10
CA LEU A 55 -10.47 6.00 7.48
C LEU A 55 -10.04 6.76 8.75
N PRO A 56 -9.22 6.17 9.61
CA PRO A 56 -8.60 6.90 10.70
C PRO A 56 -7.45 7.77 10.16
N TYR A 57 -7.19 8.91 10.81
CA TYR A 57 -5.99 9.70 10.56
C TYR A 57 -5.48 10.34 11.86
N LEU A 58 -4.16 10.49 11.98
CA LEU A 58 -3.54 11.13 13.13
C LEU A 58 -3.53 12.65 12.92
N GLN A 59 -4.39 13.34 13.65
CA GLN A 59 -4.50 14.79 13.54
C GLN A 59 -3.20 15.47 14.00
N GLY A 60 -2.70 16.40 13.19
CA GLY A 60 -1.46 17.16 13.49
C GLY A 60 -0.17 16.43 13.13
N VAL A 61 -0.22 15.14 12.73
CA VAL A 61 0.92 14.42 12.17
C VAL A 61 1.02 14.73 10.68
N THR A 62 2.23 14.98 10.19
CA THR A 62 2.45 15.29 8.77
C THR A 62 2.08 14.12 7.87
N LEU A 63 1.50 14.44 6.71
CA LEU A 63 1.27 13.52 5.60
C LEU A 63 2.36 13.61 4.52
N ASP A 64 3.45 14.37 4.76
CA ASP A 64 4.60 14.41 3.82
C ASP A 64 5.20 12.99 3.69
N PRO A 65 5.14 12.36 2.52
CA PRO A 65 5.55 10.97 2.33
C PRO A 65 7.02 10.70 2.62
N LEU A 66 7.87 11.73 2.62
CA LEU A 66 9.29 11.59 2.92
C LEU A 66 9.60 11.63 4.41
N THR A 67 8.75 12.28 5.20
CA THR A 67 9.00 12.55 6.63
C THR A 67 7.93 12.04 7.56
N CYS A 68 6.80 11.57 7.04
CA CYS A 68 5.72 10.99 7.84
C CYS A 68 6.24 9.79 8.64
N PRO A 69 6.21 9.82 9.99
CA PRO A 69 6.77 8.76 10.81
C PRO A 69 5.82 7.56 10.98
N ASP A 70 4.54 7.75 10.78
CA ASP A 70 3.50 6.78 11.10
C ASP A 70 3.05 5.96 9.89
N GLY A 71 2.97 4.62 10.05
CA GLY A 71 2.65 3.70 8.97
C GLY A 71 1.21 3.83 8.46
N MET A 72 0.24 4.09 9.33
CA MET A 72 -1.16 4.30 8.96
C MET A 72 -1.31 5.59 8.13
N GLN A 73 -0.63 6.67 8.54
CA GLN A 73 -0.58 7.92 7.79
C GLN A 73 0.10 7.77 6.43
N GLN A 74 1.12 6.90 6.33
CA GLN A 74 1.78 6.61 5.05
C GLN A 74 0.82 5.94 4.06
N VAL A 75 -0.05 5.06 4.55
CA VAL A 75 -1.08 4.43 3.70
C VAL A 75 -2.11 5.46 3.25
N LEU A 76 -2.53 6.36 4.14
CA LEU A 76 -3.38 7.48 3.73
C LEU A 76 -2.68 8.32 2.64
N GLY A 77 -1.35 8.47 2.73
CA GLY A 77 -0.52 9.10 1.73
C GLY A 77 -0.62 8.49 0.34
N THR A 78 -0.87 7.18 0.22
CA THR A 78 -1.03 6.52 -1.09
C THR A 78 -2.27 7.00 -1.87
N LEU A 79 -3.23 7.60 -1.18
CA LEU A 79 -4.41 8.22 -1.79
C LEU A 79 -4.17 9.68 -2.21
N LEU A 80 -3.09 10.30 -1.74
CA LEU A 80 -2.77 11.71 -1.97
C LEU A 80 -1.60 11.92 -2.92
N TYR A 81 -0.68 10.95 -3.00
CA TYR A 81 0.59 11.11 -3.70
C TYR A 81 0.87 9.92 -4.60
N GLU A 82 1.54 10.18 -5.70
CA GLU A 82 1.99 9.17 -6.65
C GLU A 82 3.49 9.31 -6.91
N GLY A 83 4.15 8.19 -7.24
CA GLY A 83 5.55 8.15 -7.66
C GLY A 83 5.71 8.26 -9.17
N LEU A 84 6.94 8.34 -9.65
CA LEU A 84 7.23 8.19 -11.07
C LEU A 84 6.79 6.81 -11.57
N PHE A 85 6.95 5.81 -10.71
CA PHE A 85 6.58 4.42 -10.93
C PHE A 85 5.80 3.89 -9.73
N ALA A 86 5.01 2.84 -9.95
CA ALA A 86 4.55 1.91 -8.93
C ALA A 86 5.22 0.55 -9.18
N LEU A 87 5.29 -0.30 -8.16
CA LEU A 87 5.80 -1.66 -8.31
C LEU A 87 4.63 -2.63 -8.40
N ASP A 88 4.68 -3.55 -9.35
CA ASP A 88 3.75 -4.66 -9.41
C ASP A 88 4.14 -5.78 -8.42
N GLU A 89 3.40 -6.88 -8.42
CA GLU A 89 3.60 -8.04 -7.55
C GLU A 89 4.97 -8.72 -7.74
N SER A 90 5.63 -8.47 -8.88
CA SER A 90 6.98 -8.96 -9.20
C SER A 90 8.06 -7.92 -8.91
N PHE A 91 7.72 -6.79 -8.27
CA PHE A 91 8.58 -5.63 -8.05
C PHE A 91 9.06 -4.97 -9.35
N ALA A 92 8.38 -5.19 -10.47
CA ALA A 92 8.69 -4.53 -11.73
C ALA A 92 8.05 -3.13 -11.79
N PRO A 93 8.79 -2.10 -12.27
CA PRO A 93 8.28 -0.73 -12.32
C PRO A 93 7.19 -0.59 -13.39
N GLN A 94 6.04 -0.10 -12.97
CA GLN A 94 4.91 0.29 -13.79
C GLN A 94 4.86 1.82 -13.87
N ASN A 95 4.70 2.37 -15.08
CA ASN A 95 4.64 3.80 -15.28
C ASN A 95 3.41 4.41 -14.57
N VAL A 96 3.62 5.48 -13.78
CA VAL A 96 2.56 6.26 -13.13
C VAL A 96 2.68 7.72 -13.57
N LEU A 97 3.53 8.52 -12.94
CA LEU A 97 3.82 9.90 -13.35
C LEU A 97 4.86 10.00 -14.47
N CYS A 98 5.65 8.94 -14.66
CA CYS A 98 6.53 8.79 -15.83
C CYS A 98 5.71 8.22 -16.99
N SER A 99 5.65 8.91 -18.14
CA SER A 99 5.00 8.40 -19.35
C SER A 99 5.89 7.45 -20.13
N ARG A 100 7.19 7.74 -20.19
CA ARG A 100 8.24 6.93 -20.81
C ARG A 100 9.59 7.33 -20.29
N TYR A 101 10.58 6.45 -20.45
CA TYR A 101 11.97 6.81 -20.18
C TYR A 101 12.91 6.22 -21.24
N GLU A 102 14.07 6.83 -21.34
CA GLU A 102 15.18 6.39 -22.20
C GLU A 102 16.39 6.13 -21.33
N ARG A 103 17.15 5.10 -21.69
CA ARG A 103 18.42 4.75 -21.06
C ARG A 103 19.53 4.86 -22.09
N SER A 104 20.66 5.44 -21.70
CA SER A 104 21.87 5.48 -22.55
C SER A 104 22.41 4.08 -22.82
N ASP A 105 23.16 3.91 -23.92
CA ASP A 105 23.72 2.62 -24.35
C ASP A 105 24.64 2.02 -23.28
N ASP A 106 25.39 2.85 -22.56
CA ASP A 106 26.25 2.43 -21.43
C ASP A 106 25.47 2.14 -20.14
N GLY A 107 24.16 2.40 -20.14
CA GLY A 107 23.28 2.14 -19.01
C GLY A 107 23.44 3.06 -17.81
N THR A 108 24.21 4.14 -17.94
CA THR A 108 24.51 5.03 -16.80
C THR A 108 23.66 6.28 -16.74
N SER A 109 22.89 6.61 -17.79
CA SER A 109 22.02 7.79 -17.81
C SER A 109 20.59 7.42 -18.15
N TYR A 110 19.65 7.99 -17.41
CA TYR A 110 18.22 7.86 -17.61
C TYR A 110 17.61 9.21 -17.87
N THR A 111 16.72 9.30 -18.88
CA THR A 111 15.89 10.47 -19.15
C THR A 111 14.43 10.07 -18.98
N PHE A 112 13.78 10.60 -17.95
CA PHE A 112 12.37 10.32 -17.64
C PHE A 112 11.49 11.47 -18.15
N TYR A 113 10.50 11.15 -18.95
CA TYR A 113 9.50 12.07 -19.46
C TYR A 113 8.23 11.91 -18.63
N LEU A 114 7.76 13.01 -18.07
CA LEU A 114 6.55 12.98 -17.26
C LEU A 114 5.32 13.01 -18.16
N ARG A 115 4.20 12.54 -17.64
CA ARG A 115 2.91 12.68 -18.30
C ARG A 115 2.47 14.15 -18.23
N ASP A 116 1.73 14.60 -19.22
CA ASP A 116 1.29 16.00 -19.38
C ASP A 116 -0.12 16.26 -18.84
N ASP A 117 -0.85 15.18 -18.48
CA ASP A 117 -2.20 15.20 -17.93
C ASP A 117 -2.24 15.04 -16.41
N ALA A 118 -1.08 15.01 -15.70
CA ALA A 118 -1.02 14.99 -14.25
C ALA A 118 -1.02 16.40 -13.65
N SER A 119 -1.91 16.62 -12.68
CA SER A 119 -2.03 17.86 -11.93
C SER A 119 -1.91 17.64 -10.43
N PHE A 120 -1.34 18.59 -9.72
CA PHE A 120 -1.39 18.65 -8.27
C PHE A 120 -2.78 19.02 -7.76
N SER A 121 -3.01 18.79 -6.48
CA SER A 121 -4.29 19.05 -5.81
C SER A 121 -4.75 20.52 -5.83
N ASP A 122 -3.89 21.45 -6.25
CA ASP A 122 -4.22 22.86 -6.49
C ASP A 122 -4.49 23.17 -8.00
N GLY A 123 -4.53 22.16 -8.84
CA GLY A 123 -4.76 22.28 -10.28
C GLY A 123 -3.52 22.67 -11.09
N SER A 124 -2.36 22.88 -10.47
CA SER A 124 -1.13 23.17 -11.21
C SER A 124 -0.55 21.90 -11.85
N ALA A 125 0.01 22.02 -13.04
CA ALA A 125 0.62 20.90 -13.74
C ALA A 125 1.87 20.36 -13.03
N LEU A 126 2.06 19.04 -13.07
CA LEU A 126 3.30 18.39 -12.67
C LEU A 126 4.44 18.77 -13.60
N THR A 127 5.61 19.08 -13.04
CA THR A 127 6.82 19.39 -13.81
C THR A 127 8.02 18.53 -13.39
N ALA A 128 9.02 18.43 -14.29
CA ALA A 128 10.29 17.78 -13.96
C ALA A 128 11.04 18.44 -12.79
N ASN A 129 10.78 19.72 -12.51
CA ASN A 129 11.34 20.41 -11.36
C ASN A 129 10.74 19.94 -10.03
N ASP A 130 9.45 19.61 -10.01
CA ASP A 130 8.79 19.07 -8.82
C ASP A 130 9.34 17.68 -8.50
N ALA A 131 9.45 16.82 -9.50
CA ALA A 131 10.07 15.51 -9.36
C ALA A 131 11.53 15.64 -8.87
N LEU A 132 12.33 16.53 -9.49
CA LEU A 132 13.71 16.78 -9.09
C LEU A 132 13.81 17.29 -7.63
N ALA A 133 12.95 18.21 -7.23
CA ALA A 133 12.94 18.76 -5.87
C ALA A 133 12.62 17.66 -4.84
N THR A 134 11.60 16.86 -5.11
CA THR A 134 11.24 15.73 -4.25
C THR A 134 12.37 14.70 -4.15
N LEU A 135 12.95 14.25 -5.29
CA LEU A 135 14.01 13.24 -5.29
C LEU A 135 15.30 13.74 -4.61
N ARG A 136 15.61 15.04 -4.68
CA ARG A 136 16.72 15.63 -3.90
C ARG A 136 16.46 15.59 -2.41
N ARG A 137 15.23 15.84 -1.97
CA ARG A 137 14.84 15.66 -0.57
C ARG A 137 14.91 14.19 -0.16
N ALA A 138 14.41 13.28 -1.00
CA ALA A 138 14.46 11.84 -0.77
C ALA A 138 15.90 11.31 -0.63
N GLN A 139 16.81 11.80 -1.45
CA GLN A 139 18.25 11.48 -1.36
C GLN A 139 18.86 11.84 0.01
N GLN A 140 18.31 12.84 0.69
CA GLN A 140 18.77 13.30 2.01
C GLN A 140 17.93 12.70 3.16
N SER A 141 16.85 11.97 2.86
CA SER A 141 15.96 11.43 3.88
C SER A 141 16.50 10.11 4.42
N GLU A 142 16.24 9.82 5.69
CA GLU A 142 16.57 8.54 6.32
C GLU A 142 15.90 7.36 5.59
N ARG A 143 14.67 7.56 5.15
CA ARG A 143 13.86 6.51 4.50
C ARG A 143 14.37 6.09 3.13
N TYR A 144 14.82 7.05 2.30
CA TYR A 144 15.07 6.81 0.88
C TYR A 144 16.52 6.99 0.45
N SER A 145 17.41 7.55 1.29
CA SER A 145 18.79 7.88 0.90
C SER A 145 19.55 6.71 0.30
N ALA A 146 19.37 5.50 0.80
CA ALA A 146 20.02 4.30 0.31
C ALA A 146 19.72 4.00 -1.18
N ARG A 147 18.52 4.37 -1.67
CA ARG A 147 18.12 4.17 -3.08
C ARG A 147 18.94 5.02 -4.05
N PHE A 148 19.58 6.07 -3.55
CA PHE A 148 20.38 7.01 -4.34
C PHE A 148 21.90 6.75 -4.26
N ALA A 149 22.33 5.67 -3.63
CA ALA A 149 23.74 5.35 -3.45
C ALA A 149 24.53 5.30 -4.78
N ASN A 150 23.87 4.93 -5.90
CA ASN A 150 24.45 4.87 -7.23
C ASN A 150 24.22 6.16 -8.07
N VAL A 151 23.56 7.19 -7.53
CA VAL A 151 23.23 8.40 -8.26
C VAL A 151 24.38 9.39 -8.18
N SER A 152 24.95 9.77 -9.35
CA SER A 152 25.98 10.79 -9.48
C SER A 152 25.41 12.19 -9.61
N SER A 153 24.31 12.33 -10.38
CA SER A 153 23.65 13.63 -10.56
C SER A 153 22.17 13.50 -10.94
N MET A 154 21.40 14.54 -10.60
CA MET A 154 20.01 14.69 -11.01
C MET A 154 19.77 16.12 -11.49
N ARG A 155 19.11 16.29 -12.63
CA ARG A 155 18.73 17.61 -13.17
C ARG A 155 17.43 17.56 -13.96
N ALA A 156 16.73 18.67 -14.03
CA ALA A 156 15.62 18.87 -14.94
C ALA A 156 16.09 19.67 -16.16
N SER A 157 15.74 19.23 -17.36
CA SER A 157 16.09 19.90 -18.61
C SER A 157 15.12 19.52 -19.73
N GLY A 158 14.67 20.50 -20.50
CA GLY A 158 13.77 20.26 -21.64
C GLY A 158 12.44 19.59 -21.25
N GLY A 159 11.94 19.83 -20.04
CA GLY A 159 10.72 19.20 -19.54
C GLY A 159 10.91 17.76 -19.03
N ALA A 160 12.13 17.21 -19.08
CA ALA A 160 12.45 15.88 -18.62
C ALA A 160 13.30 15.89 -17.34
N LEU A 161 13.21 14.85 -16.54
CA LEU A 161 14.11 14.56 -15.44
C LEU A 161 15.24 13.67 -15.93
N ILE A 162 16.48 14.09 -15.73
CA ILE A 162 17.68 13.34 -16.14
C ILE A 162 18.44 12.94 -14.90
N ILE A 163 18.72 11.64 -14.77
CA ILE A 163 19.46 11.06 -13.65
C ILE A 163 20.68 10.30 -14.22
N THR A 164 21.87 10.62 -13.70
CA THR A 164 23.10 9.92 -14.06
C THR A 164 23.57 9.08 -12.89
N LEU A 165 23.91 7.85 -13.19
CA LEU A 165 24.43 6.86 -12.24
C LEU A 165 25.95 6.76 -12.32
N SER A 166 26.61 6.35 -11.25
CA SER A 166 28.05 6.09 -11.20
C SER A 166 28.41 4.75 -11.89
N ARG A 167 27.46 3.84 -11.99
CA ARG A 167 27.57 2.53 -12.69
C ARG A 167 26.22 2.17 -13.30
N ALA A 168 26.24 1.36 -14.36
CA ALA A 168 25.02 0.88 -14.99
C ALA A 168 24.15 0.09 -14.00
N ASP A 169 22.84 0.35 -14.03
CA ASP A 169 21.85 -0.34 -13.20
C ASP A 169 20.50 -0.36 -13.94
N SER A 170 20.14 -1.52 -14.47
CA SER A 170 18.90 -1.69 -15.23
C SER A 170 17.63 -1.72 -14.34
N ALA A 171 17.80 -1.97 -13.04
CA ALA A 171 16.70 -1.99 -12.06
C ALA A 171 16.44 -0.60 -11.46
N PHE A 172 17.24 0.42 -11.80
CA PHE A 172 17.12 1.76 -11.21
C PHE A 172 15.71 2.37 -11.27
N PRO A 173 14.89 2.22 -12.35
CA PRO A 173 13.54 2.75 -12.36
C PRO A 173 12.65 2.22 -11.22
N ALA A 174 12.84 0.99 -10.76
CA ALA A 174 12.10 0.42 -9.64
C ALA A 174 12.38 1.12 -8.29
N LEU A 175 13.47 1.87 -8.18
CA LEU A 175 13.81 2.66 -6.98
C LEU A 175 13.08 4.01 -6.92
N LEU A 176 12.36 4.38 -7.98
CA LEU A 176 11.69 5.67 -8.14
C LEU A 176 10.16 5.60 -7.92
N ASP A 177 9.69 4.61 -7.14
CA ASP A 177 8.33 4.55 -6.60
C ASP A 177 8.12 5.53 -5.42
N ILE A 178 8.98 6.52 -5.31
CA ILE A 178 8.96 7.57 -4.28
C ILE A 178 7.85 8.57 -4.60
N PRO A 179 6.90 8.81 -3.67
CA PRO A 179 5.82 9.75 -3.88
C PRO A 179 6.32 11.18 -4.11
N ILE A 180 5.82 11.82 -5.17
CA ILE A 180 6.20 13.19 -5.56
C ILE A 180 5.26 14.19 -4.90
N VAL A 181 5.84 15.26 -4.35
CA VAL A 181 5.12 16.41 -3.83
C VAL A 181 5.48 17.67 -4.62
N LYS A 182 4.56 18.63 -4.70
CA LYS A 182 4.79 19.90 -5.37
C LYS A 182 5.92 20.67 -4.67
N ALA A 183 6.88 21.14 -5.44
CA ALA A 183 7.97 21.97 -4.94
C ALA A 183 7.43 23.25 -4.26
N GLY A 184 7.91 23.52 -3.04
CA GLY A 184 7.47 24.64 -2.21
C GLY A 184 6.26 24.33 -1.31
N SER A 185 5.61 23.17 -1.43
CA SER A 185 4.51 22.76 -0.54
C SER A 185 4.95 21.91 0.64
N GLU A 186 6.18 21.50 0.70
CA GLU A 186 6.76 20.54 1.67
C GLU A 186 6.72 20.97 3.13
N LYS A 187 6.48 22.27 3.40
CA LYS A 187 6.30 22.79 4.76
C LYS A 187 4.87 22.65 5.28
N SER A 188 3.93 22.31 4.41
CA SER A 188 2.55 22.03 4.81
C SER A 188 2.48 20.72 5.58
N THR A 189 1.55 20.61 6.53
CA THR A 189 1.21 19.33 7.17
C THR A 189 0.71 18.31 6.13
N VAL A 190 0.02 18.81 5.09
CA VAL A 190 -0.41 18.03 3.92
C VAL A 190 0.17 18.72 2.68
N PRO A 191 1.34 18.30 2.19
CA PRO A 191 1.89 18.81 0.93
C PRO A 191 0.95 18.50 -0.25
N LEU A 192 1.08 19.27 -1.33
CA LEU A 192 0.29 19.06 -2.53
C LEU A 192 0.81 17.85 -3.32
N GLY A 193 -0.08 16.90 -3.62
CA GLY A 193 0.20 15.68 -4.38
C GLY A 193 -0.64 15.57 -5.64
N THR A 194 -0.40 14.53 -6.44
CA THR A 194 -1.09 14.24 -7.71
C THR A 194 -2.07 13.07 -7.59
N GLY A 195 -2.25 12.55 -6.38
CA GLY A 195 -3.01 11.32 -6.15
C GLY A 195 -4.52 11.44 -6.46
N PRO A 196 -5.22 10.30 -6.36
CA PRO A 196 -6.65 10.19 -6.69
C PRO A 196 -7.57 11.04 -5.82
N TYR A 197 -7.13 11.40 -4.63
CA TYR A 197 -7.94 12.18 -3.69
C TYR A 197 -7.22 13.45 -3.20
N LEU A 198 -8.01 14.44 -2.86
CA LEU A 198 -7.61 15.72 -2.28
C LEU A 198 -7.94 15.72 -0.79
N PHE A 199 -6.99 16.11 0.05
CA PHE A 199 -7.26 16.32 1.47
C PHE A 199 -7.98 17.66 1.66
N VAL A 200 -9.16 17.62 2.29
CA VAL A 200 -10.01 18.79 2.53
C VAL A 200 -10.36 18.84 4.00
N THR A 201 -10.35 20.05 4.56
CA THR A 201 -10.88 20.33 5.89
C THR A 201 -12.05 21.30 5.77
N ASP A 202 -13.11 21.08 6.55
CA ASP A 202 -14.24 21.99 6.72
C ASP A 202 -14.54 22.18 8.21
N GLY A 203 -15.64 22.86 8.52
CA GLY A 203 -16.05 23.10 9.91
C GLY A 203 -16.40 21.84 10.69
N ASP A 204 -16.67 20.73 10.00
CA ASP A 204 -17.09 19.45 10.57
C ASP A 204 -15.93 18.45 10.70
N GLY A 205 -14.78 18.72 10.09
CA GLY A 205 -13.60 17.84 10.21
C GLY A 205 -12.73 17.77 8.95
N ALA A 206 -12.14 16.59 8.71
CA ALA A 206 -11.31 16.31 7.55
C ALA A 206 -11.91 15.18 6.71
N PHE A 207 -11.72 15.24 5.41
CA PHE A 207 -12.13 14.19 4.49
C PHE A 207 -11.26 14.20 3.23
N LEU A 208 -11.27 13.09 2.51
CA LEU A 208 -10.69 13.01 1.18
C LEU A 208 -11.80 13.18 0.15
N LYS A 209 -11.60 14.12 -0.76
CA LYS A 209 -12.50 14.37 -1.90
C LYS A 209 -11.87 13.80 -3.15
N ARG A 210 -12.63 13.06 -3.96
CA ARG A 210 -12.17 12.58 -5.27
C ARG A 210 -11.65 13.74 -6.12
N SER A 211 -10.46 13.59 -6.69
CA SER A 211 -9.94 14.51 -7.69
C SER A 211 -10.74 14.35 -9.00
N ALA A 212 -11.26 15.46 -9.53
CA ALA A 212 -12.02 15.45 -10.80
C ALA A 212 -11.09 15.23 -12.01
N ASP A 213 -9.85 15.67 -11.89
CA ASP A 213 -8.86 15.69 -12.97
C ASP A 213 -7.79 14.59 -12.80
N TRP A 214 -8.05 13.60 -11.94
CA TRP A 214 -7.10 12.51 -11.77
C TRP A 214 -7.08 11.60 -13.02
N HIS A 215 -5.89 11.35 -13.51
CA HIS A 215 -5.60 10.66 -14.76
C HIS A 215 -5.82 9.14 -14.74
N GLY A 216 -6.02 8.53 -13.55
CA GLY A 216 -6.06 7.07 -13.39
C GLY A 216 -7.45 6.45 -13.56
N GLY A 217 -8.47 7.21 -13.95
CA GLY A 217 -9.80 6.67 -14.28
C GLY A 217 -10.85 6.81 -13.16
N THR A 218 -11.78 5.85 -13.07
CA THR A 218 -12.92 5.94 -12.14
C THR A 218 -12.54 5.49 -10.74
N LEU A 219 -12.89 6.31 -9.75
CA LEU A 219 -12.68 6.03 -8.34
C LEU A 219 -13.98 5.56 -7.67
N PRO A 220 -13.91 4.63 -6.71
CA PRO A 220 -15.10 4.01 -6.10
C PRO A 220 -15.88 4.97 -5.20
N PHE A 221 -15.20 5.91 -4.54
CA PHE A 221 -15.82 6.85 -3.61
C PHE A 221 -15.64 8.29 -4.06
N GLU A 222 -16.68 9.10 -3.94
CA GLU A 222 -16.59 10.54 -4.14
C GLU A 222 -15.97 11.26 -2.95
N ARG A 223 -16.23 10.71 -1.76
CA ARG A 223 -15.77 11.22 -0.49
C ARG A 223 -15.40 10.07 0.45
N ILE A 224 -14.29 10.20 1.16
CA ILE A 224 -13.83 9.31 2.20
C ILE A 224 -13.74 10.14 3.48
N GLU A 225 -14.51 9.80 4.50
CA GLU A 225 -14.46 10.49 5.79
C GLU A 225 -13.16 10.18 6.51
N LEU A 226 -12.58 11.17 7.17
CA LEU A 226 -11.42 10.99 8.03
C LEU A 226 -11.82 11.16 9.49
N ARG A 227 -11.64 10.10 10.26
CA ARG A 227 -11.90 10.12 11.71
C ARG A 227 -10.59 10.43 12.43
N ALA A 228 -10.58 11.54 13.16
CA ALA A 228 -9.40 11.97 13.90
C ALA A 228 -9.10 10.99 15.04
N ALA A 229 -7.88 10.45 15.06
CA ALA A 229 -7.33 9.70 16.15
C ALA A 229 -6.12 10.46 16.72
N LYS A 230 -5.91 10.42 18.03
CA LYS A 230 -4.75 11.03 18.68
C LYS A 230 -3.52 10.08 18.64
N ASP A 231 -3.78 8.77 18.56
CA ASP A 231 -2.81 7.70 18.61
C ASP A 231 -3.37 6.42 17.93
N THR A 232 -2.54 5.42 17.80
CA THR A 232 -2.89 4.12 17.22
C THR A 232 -3.96 3.38 18.02
N ASP A 233 -3.97 3.49 19.36
CA ASP A 233 -4.97 2.85 20.22
C ASP A 233 -6.37 3.44 19.97
N THR A 234 -6.43 4.76 19.79
CA THR A 234 -7.68 5.44 19.41
C THR A 234 -8.15 4.99 18.03
N ALA A 235 -7.23 4.82 17.07
CA ALA A 235 -7.57 4.32 15.75
C ALA A 235 -8.11 2.87 15.81
N ALA A 236 -7.51 2.01 16.63
CA ALA A 236 -7.99 0.64 16.86
C ALA A 236 -9.38 0.62 17.51
N TYR A 237 -9.64 1.54 18.46
CA TYR A 237 -10.98 1.70 19.04
C TYR A 237 -12.02 2.12 17.99
N LEU A 238 -11.70 3.11 17.15
CA LEU A 238 -12.57 3.54 16.06
C LEU A 238 -12.88 2.41 15.06
N PHE A 239 -11.93 1.52 14.83
CA PHE A 239 -12.14 0.35 14.01
C PHE A 239 -13.06 -0.68 14.69
N SER A 240 -12.82 -1.01 15.96
CA SER A 240 -13.66 -1.95 16.71
C SER A 240 -15.08 -1.43 16.93
N SER A 241 -15.27 -0.10 17.04
CA SER A 241 -16.59 0.53 17.12
C SER A 241 -17.27 0.71 15.75
N ARG A 242 -16.64 0.27 14.66
CA ARG A 242 -17.12 0.41 13.27
C ARG A 242 -17.29 1.86 12.79
N GLU A 243 -16.59 2.80 13.41
CA GLU A 243 -16.55 4.20 12.98
C GLU A 243 -15.61 4.41 11.79
N VAL A 244 -14.66 3.50 11.58
CA VAL A 244 -13.79 3.42 10.41
C VAL A 244 -13.83 2.02 9.82
N HIS A 245 -13.60 1.90 8.52
CA HIS A 245 -13.79 0.67 7.75
C HIS A 245 -12.50 -0.06 7.42
N LEU A 246 -11.36 0.58 7.61
CA LEU A 246 -10.05 0.00 7.39
C LEU A 246 -9.08 0.55 8.43
N LEU A 247 -8.32 -0.34 9.03
CA LEU A 247 -7.18 -0.03 9.90
C LEU A 247 -5.96 -0.79 9.37
N LEU A 248 -4.88 -0.06 9.18
CA LEU A 248 -3.59 -0.65 8.86
C LEU A 248 -2.69 -0.53 10.09
N SER A 249 -2.17 -1.65 10.55
CA SER A 249 -1.32 -1.73 11.72
C SER A 249 0.00 -2.38 11.36
N ASP A 250 1.09 -1.82 11.88
CA ASP A 250 2.40 -2.45 11.83
C ASP A 250 2.48 -3.54 12.90
N LEU A 251 2.32 -4.79 12.47
CA LEU A 251 2.40 -5.96 13.36
C LEU A 251 3.83 -6.24 13.85
N THR A 252 4.83 -5.62 13.27
CA THR A 252 6.24 -5.83 13.64
C THR A 252 6.65 -5.03 14.87
N SER A 253 5.94 -3.94 15.17
CA SER A 253 6.24 -3.06 16.31
C SER A 253 5.84 -3.63 17.69
N GLY A 254 5.09 -4.72 17.74
CA GLY A 254 4.70 -5.41 18.97
C GLY A 254 3.78 -4.63 19.93
N THR A 255 3.26 -3.48 19.51
CA THR A 255 2.51 -2.55 20.36
C THR A 255 0.99 -2.61 20.18
N GLY A 256 0.46 -3.53 19.41
CA GLY A 256 -0.98 -3.66 19.22
C GLY A 256 -1.49 -5.04 19.61
N ASP A 257 -2.31 -5.14 20.64
CA ASP A 257 -3.09 -6.35 20.87
C ASP A 257 -4.28 -6.36 19.89
N LEU A 258 -4.02 -6.82 18.65
CA LEU A 258 -5.05 -6.98 17.63
C LEU A 258 -5.95 -8.20 17.85
N ARG A 259 -5.84 -8.87 19.00
CA ARG A 259 -6.69 -10.04 19.33
C ARG A 259 -8.18 -9.73 19.41
N SER A 260 -8.54 -8.45 19.51
CA SER A 260 -9.94 -8.02 19.45
C SER A 260 -10.44 -7.71 18.04
N ALA A 261 -9.57 -7.71 17.05
CA ALA A 261 -9.92 -7.56 15.64
C ALA A 261 -10.09 -8.94 14.98
N GLU A 262 -10.84 -9.83 15.61
CA GLU A 262 -11.37 -10.99 14.90
C GLU A 262 -12.24 -10.46 13.76
N ILE A 263 -11.83 -10.77 12.55
CA ILE A 263 -12.64 -10.61 11.35
C ILE A 263 -13.84 -11.53 11.54
N GLN A 264 -14.95 -10.97 11.98
CA GLN A 264 -16.26 -11.61 11.95
C GLN A 264 -16.89 -11.37 10.58
#